data_9bde46fbcb318d299f9eefd557a5c8fd
#
_entry.id   9bde46fbcb318d299f9eefd557a5c8fd
#
_cell.length_a   1.000
_cell.length_b   1.000
_cell.length_c   1.000
_cell.angle_alpha   90.00
_cell.angle_beta   90.00
_cell.angle_gamma   90.00
#
_symmetry.space_group_name_H-M   'P 1'
#
loop_
_entity.id
_entity.type
_entity.pdbx_description
1 polymer ?
#
loop_
_entity_poly.entity_id
_entity_poly.type
_entity_poly.pdbx_seq_one_letter_code
_entity_poly.pdbx_strand_id
1 'polypeptide(L)'
;SNFCPCKFAIMNPELTYSLPPYQTSSGCVDIIMHTLERYFSHKYMALTDSIAASIIHTIMKYAKVALEKPDDYEARANIMWAGSLSHNGITGCGTRGDWATHMIEHELSGMFDVAHGAGLSAIWGSWARYVLDTNVNRFVMFAMDIMNITPDACITKREYALLGIKKMEAFFSSLNMPTSLHDLGIDATDNAIQLMAANCTNGNSHPVG
;
A
#
# COMPACT_ATOMS: atom_id res chain seq x y z
N SER A 1 18.33 -7.85 -0.21
CA SER A 1 19.11 -8.92 0.44
C SER A 1 20.34 -8.32 1.11
N ASN A 2 20.54 -8.57 2.40
CA ASN A 2 21.73 -8.11 3.15
C ASN A 2 23.02 -8.76 2.65
N PHE A 3 22.93 -9.81 1.84
CA PHE A 3 24.08 -10.62 1.38
C PHE A 3 24.59 -10.23 0.00
N CYS A 4 23.80 -9.53 -0.81
CA CYS A 4 24.17 -9.19 -2.18
C CYS A 4 23.62 -7.82 -2.60
N PRO A 5 24.06 -6.72 -1.97
CA PRO A 5 23.66 -5.39 -2.40
C PRO A 5 24.30 -5.07 -3.76
N CYS A 6 23.54 -4.55 -4.70
CA CYS A 6 24.09 -4.07 -5.96
C CYS A 6 24.97 -2.84 -5.70
N LYS A 7 26.03 -2.70 -6.50
CA LYS A 7 26.95 -1.55 -6.42
C LYS A 7 26.36 -0.29 -7.04
N PHE A 8 25.53 -0.46 -8.06
CA PHE A 8 24.76 0.60 -8.73
C PHE A 8 23.55 -0.01 -9.41
N ALA A 9 22.60 0.82 -9.76
CA ALA A 9 21.43 0.45 -10.55
C ALA A 9 21.24 1.46 -11.68
N ILE A 10 20.97 0.97 -12.89
CA ILE A 10 20.55 1.80 -14.03
C ILE A 10 19.01 1.71 -14.10
N MET A 11 18.36 2.83 -13.82
CA MET A 11 16.91 2.91 -13.78
C MET A 11 16.41 3.52 -15.10
N ASN A 12 16.18 2.68 -16.12
CA ASN A 12 15.64 3.12 -17.40
C ASN A 12 14.10 2.91 -17.43
N PRO A 13 13.28 3.98 -17.40
CA PRO A 13 11.83 3.88 -17.40
C PRO A 13 11.25 3.22 -18.65
N GLU A 14 11.94 3.34 -19.80
CA GLU A 14 11.47 2.76 -21.09
C GLU A 14 11.31 1.24 -21.02
N LEU A 15 12.09 0.56 -20.17
CA LEU A 15 11.98 -0.88 -19.96
C LEU A 15 10.63 -1.29 -19.35
N THR A 16 9.87 -0.34 -18.82
CA THR A 16 8.54 -0.58 -18.23
C THR A 16 7.38 -0.29 -19.18
N TYR A 17 7.62 0.19 -20.40
CA TYR A 17 6.57 0.53 -21.37
C TYR A 17 5.71 -0.67 -21.78
N SER A 18 6.31 -1.85 -21.84
CA SER A 18 5.64 -3.09 -22.22
C SER A 18 4.88 -3.79 -21.08
N LEU A 19 4.90 -3.24 -19.84
CA LEU A 19 4.17 -3.83 -18.73
C LEU A 19 2.65 -3.77 -18.99
N PRO A 20 1.93 -4.88 -18.82
CA PRO A 20 0.48 -4.86 -18.89
C PRO A 20 -0.12 -3.87 -17.89
N PRO A 21 -1.29 -3.26 -18.20
CA PRO A 21 -1.96 -2.31 -17.30
C PRO A 21 -2.16 -2.87 -15.89
N TYR A 22 -2.57 -4.13 -15.77
CA TYR A 22 -2.77 -4.79 -14.48
C TYR A 22 -1.48 -4.84 -13.64
N GLN A 23 -0.33 -5.16 -14.27
CA GLN A 23 0.96 -5.19 -13.57
C GLN A 23 1.44 -3.78 -13.19
N THR A 24 1.16 -2.79 -14.04
CA THR A 24 1.44 -1.37 -13.71
C THR A 24 0.63 -0.93 -12.49
N SER A 25 -0.67 -1.24 -12.46
CA SER A 25 -1.55 -0.93 -11.31
C SER A 25 -1.10 -1.65 -10.04
N SER A 26 -0.83 -2.95 -10.13
CA SER A 26 -0.35 -3.77 -9.02
C SER A 26 0.95 -3.22 -8.43
N GLY A 27 1.93 -2.88 -9.28
CA GLY A 27 3.18 -2.26 -8.83
C GLY A 27 2.98 -0.89 -8.18
N CYS A 28 2.06 -0.07 -8.68
CA CYS A 28 1.71 1.21 -8.06
C CYS A 28 1.09 1.04 -6.67
N VAL A 29 0.22 0.04 -6.49
CA VAL A 29 -0.33 -0.30 -5.18
C VAL A 29 0.77 -0.75 -4.23
N ASP A 30 1.68 -1.61 -4.67
CA ASP A 30 2.78 -2.11 -3.84
C ASP A 30 3.68 -0.97 -3.33
N ILE A 31 4.01 0.01 -4.18
CA ILE A 31 4.74 1.23 -3.80
C ILE A 31 4.01 1.99 -2.68
N ILE A 32 2.70 2.17 -2.82
CA ILE A 32 1.87 2.83 -1.80
C ILE A 32 1.89 2.02 -0.50
N MET A 33 1.71 0.71 -0.58
CA MET A 33 1.62 -0.16 0.59
C MET A 33 2.93 -0.23 1.36
N HIS A 34 4.08 -0.37 0.68
CA HIS A 34 5.39 -0.25 1.32
C HIS A 34 5.59 1.06 2.07
N THR A 35 5.01 2.14 1.56
CA THR A 35 5.07 3.46 2.19
C THR A 35 4.10 3.55 3.37
N LEU A 36 2.86 3.09 3.22
CA LEU A 36 1.82 3.15 4.26
C LEU A 36 2.15 2.27 5.46
N GLU A 37 2.72 1.09 5.26
CA GLU A 37 3.10 0.21 6.36
C GLU A 37 4.16 0.80 7.28
N ARG A 38 4.99 1.69 6.77
CA ARG A 38 5.92 2.47 7.60
C ARG A 38 5.27 3.73 8.15
N TYR A 39 4.36 4.35 7.38
CA TYR A 39 3.61 5.53 7.82
C TYR A 39 2.70 5.21 9.00
N PHE A 40 1.96 4.11 9.03
CA PHE A 40 1.05 3.74 10.11
C PHE A 40 1.74 3.21 11.38
N SER A 41 3.03 3.47 11.52
CA SER A 41 3.72 3.27 12.80
C SER A 41 3.18 4.20 13.90
N HIS A 42 3.47 3.86 15.16
CA HIS A 42 2.99 4.63 16.32
C HIS A 42 3.67 5.99 16.50
N LYS A 43 4.72 6.31 15.73
CA LYS A 43 5.49 7.56 15.90
C LYS A 43 5.20 8.56 14.78
N TYR A 44 5.04 9.82 15.17
CA TYR A 44 5.04 10.93 14.23
C TYR A 44 6.47 11.36 13.91
N MET A 45 6.81 11.38 12.65
CA MET A 45 8.14 11.75 12.13
C MET A 45 7.97 12.77 11.00
N ALA A 46 7.94 14.06 11.35
CA ALA A 46 7.52 15.13 10.44
C ALA A 46 8.15 15.05 9.03
N LEU A 47 9.47 14.91 8.91
CA LEU A 47 10.15 14.84 7.63
C LEU A 47 9.86 13.50 6.91
N THR A 48 9.95 12.38 7.64
CA THR A 48 9.70 11.04 7.07
C THR A 48 8.26 10.92 6.58
N ASP A 49 7.29 11.45 7.32
CA ASP A 49 5.88 11.47 6.94
C ASP A 49 5.63 12.34 5.71
N SER A 50 6.32 13.48 5.58
CA SER A 50 6.24 14.35 4.39
C SER A 50 6.82 13.65 3.15
N ILE A 51 7.92 12.90 3.29
CA ILE A 51 8.48 12.09 2.22
C ILE A 51 7.48 10.99 1.81
N ALA A 52 6.88 10.31 2.77
CA ALA A 52 5.86 9.29 2.53
C ALA A 52 4.65 9.86 1.77
N ALA A 53 4.12 11.00 2.21
CA ALA A 53 3.03 11.69 1.52
C ALA A 53 3.40 12.07 0.07
N SER A 54 4.61 12.59 -0.15
CA SER A 54 5.10 12.97 -1.47
C SER A 54 5.20 11.77 -2.43
N ILE A 55 5.67 10.61 -1.93
CA ILE A 55 5.73 9.37 -2.72
C ILE A 55 4.32 8.94 -3.12
N ILE A 56 3.39 8.89 -2.17
CA ILE A 56 2.00 8.48 -2.44
C ILE A 56 1.31 9.43 -3.43
N HIS A 57 1.45 10.74 -3.25
CA HIS A 57 0.90 11.74 -4.18
C HIS A 57 1.48 11.59 -5.58
N THR A 58 2.77 11.29 -5.71
CA THR A 58 3.43 11.01 -6.99
C THR A 58 2.77 9.82 -7.68
N ILE A 59 2.58 8.71 -6.95
CA ILE A 59 1.92 7.53 -7.51
C ILE A 59 0.45 7.83 -7.85
N MET A 60 -0.29 8.52 -6.99
CA MET A 60 -1.69 8.87 -7.25
C MET A 60 -1.85 9.73 -8.52
N LYS A 61 -0.87 10.58 -8.83
CA LYS A 61 -0.84 11.39 -10.03
C LYS A 61 -0.48 10.57 -11.28
N TYR A 62 0.63 9.86 -11.23
CA TYR A 62 1.24 9.28 -12.43
C TYR A 62 0.77 7.86 -12.76
N ALA A 63 0.18 7.12 -11.82
CA ALA A 63 -0.37 5.80 -12.12
C ALA A 63 -1.45 5.85 -13.21
N LYS A 64 -2.38 6.81 -13.14
CA LYS A 64 -3.43 6.99 -14.14
C LYS A 64 -2.85 7.39 -15.51
N VAL A 65 -1.86 8.29 -15.52
CA VAL A 65 -1.18 8.70 -16.76
C VAL A 65 -0.50 7.49 -17.41
N ALA A 66 0.20 6.66 -16.64
CA ALA A 66 0.88 5.46 -17.16
C ALA A 66 -0.09 4.36 -17.63
N LEU A 67 -1.33 4.33 -17.12
CA LEU A 67 -2.38 3.43 -17.63
C LEU A 67 -3.00 3.94 -18.93
N GLU A 68 -3.20 5.25 -19.07
CA GLU A 68 -3.75 5.89 -20.27
C GLU A 68 -2.72 5.98 -21.39
N LYS A 69 -1.44 6.20 -21.04
CA LYS A 69 -0.30 6.34 -21.95
C LYS A 69 0.87 5.52 -21.44
N PRO A 70 0.92 4.22 -21.79
CA PRO A 70 1.93 3.29 -21.26
C PRO A 70 3.39 3.66 -21.53
N ASP A 71 3.63 4.45 -22.57
CA ASP A 71 4.92 4.95 -23.04
C ASP A 71 5.22 6.40 -22.61
N ASP A 72 4.42 6.98 -21.71
CA ASP A 72 4.75 8.29 -21.13
C ASP A 72 5.98 8.19 -20.24
N TYR A 73 7.09 8.74 -20.76
CA TYR A 73 8.40 8.67 -20.09
C TYR A 73 8.35 9.29 -18.69
N GLU A 74 7.72 10.45 -18.54
CA GLU A 74 7.68 11.17 -17.26
C GLU A 74 6.89 10.38 -16.21
N ALA A 75 5.74 9.82 -16.59
CA ALA A 75 4.96 8.99 -15.69
C ALA A 75 5.74 7.75 -15.24
N ARG A 76 6.36 7.03 -16.17
CA ARG A 76 7.18 5.84 -15.85
C ARG A 76 8.39 6.17 -14.99
N ALA A 77 9.09 7.28 -15.29
CA ALA A 77 10.25 7.73 -14.53
C ALA A 77 9.87 8.08 -13.08
N ASN A 78 8.77 8.81 -12.89
CA ASN A 78 8.29 9.17 -11.55
C ASN A 78 7.82 7.93 -10.75
N ILE A 79 7.13 6.99 -11.39
CA ILE A 79 6.72 5.73 -10.74
C ILE A 79 7.97 4.92 -10.35
N MET A 80 8.93 4.76 -11.24
CA MET A 80 10.17 4.02 -10.98
C MET A 80 10.98 4.64 -9.84
N TRP A 81 11.11 5.97 -9.82
CA TRP A 81 11.82 6.66 -8.74
C TRP A 81 11.07 6.57 -7.41
N ALA A 82 9.77 6.79 -7.40
CA ALA A 82 8.94 6.60 -6.20
C ALA A 82 9.04 5.17 -5.66
N GLY A 83 9.04 4.16 -6.55
CA GLY A 83 9.24 2.76 -6.19
C GLY A 83 10.60 2.52 -5.53
N SER A 84 11.67 3.07 -6.08
CA SER A 84 13.00 2.99 -5.45
C SER A 84 13.01 3.59 -4.05
N LEU A 85 12.40 4.75 -3.86
CA LEU A 85 12.34 5.43 -2.56
C LEU A 85 11.46 4.69 -1.55
N SER A 86 10.33 4.14 -1.97
CA SER A 86 9.44 3.38 -1.10
C SER A 86 10.09 2.10 -0.56
N HIS A 87 11.01 1.49 -1.33
CA HIS A 87 11.63 0.21 -0.98
C HIS A 87 13.02 0.32 -0.33
N ASN A 88 13.70 1.47 -0.44
CA ASN A 88 15.06 1.63 0.10
C ASN A 88 15.13 1.93 1.60
N GLY A 89 13.98 2.00 2.28
CA GLY A 89 13.90 2.22 3.72
C GLY A 89 13.81 3.68 4.17
N ILE A 90 13.87 4.67 3.26
CA ILE A 90 13.81 6.10 3.63
C ILE A 90 12.51 6.46 4.36
N THR A 91 11.39 5.87 3.98
CA THR A 91 10.09 6.07 4.63
C THR A 91 9.96 5.38 5.99
N GLY A 92 10.97 4.61 6.39
CA GLY A 92 11.07 3.94 7.69
C GLY A 92 12.09 4.57 8.64
N CYS A 93 12.71 5.70 8.26
CA CYS A 93 13.68 6.37 9.11
C CYS A 93 13.05 6.83 10.43
N GLY A 94 13.62 6.38 11.55
CA GLY A 94 13.14 6.71 12.90
C GLY A 94 11.98 5.85 13.42
N THR A 95 11.49 4.89 12.65
CA THR A 95 10.37 4.03 13.03
C THR A 95 10.57 2.58 12.55
N ARG A 96 9.71 1.69 13.04
CA ARG A 96 9.56 0.32 12.51
C ARG A 96 8.24 0.27 11.75
N GLY A 97 8.23 -0.40 10.60
CA GLY A 97 7.00 -0.67 9.86
C GLY A 97 6.12 -1.70 10.58
N ASP A 98 4.83 -1.63 10.34
CA ASP A 98 3.85 -2.57 10.85
C ASP A 98 3.92 -3.92 10.10
N TRP A 99 3.89 -3.88 8.77
CA TRP A 99 3.99 -5.03 7.84
C TRP A 99 2.84 -6.04 7.91
N ALA A 100 1.77 -5.75 8.65
CA ALA A 100 0.67 -6.68 8.82
C ALA A 100 -0.02 -7.02 7.50
N THR A 101 -0.28 -6.02 6.64
CA THR A 101 -0.95 -6.27 5.36
C THR A 101 -0.09 -7.09 4.42
N HIS A 102 1.23 -6.87 4.38
CA HIS A 102 2.14 -7.72 3.60
C HIS A 102 2.18 -9.16 4.13
N MET A 103 2.26 -9.36 5.43
CA MET A 103 2.30 -10.70 6.03
C MET A 103 1.02 -11.47 5.72
N ILE A 104 -0.15 -10.84 5.83
CA ILE A 104 -1.44 -11.45 5.50
C ILE A 104 -1.52 -11.74 3.98
N GLU A 105 -1.06 -10.79 3.16
CA GLU A 105 -1.10 -10.91 1.71
C GLU A 105 -0.21 -12.04 1.19
N HIS A 106 0.97 -12.25 1.78
CA HIS A 106 1.86 -13.36 1.39
C HIS A 106 1.17 -14.72 1.54
N GLU A 107 0.34 -14.91 2.56
CA GLU A 107 -0.44 -16.13 2.71
C GLU A 107 -1.54 -16.22 1.65
N LEU A 108 -2.17 -15.08 1.31
CA LEU A 108 -3.18 -15.00 0.27
C LEU A 108 -2.59 -15.34 -1.11
N SER A 109 -1.46 -14.71 -1.47
CA SER A 109 -0.75 -15.00 -2.72
C SER A 109 -0.24 -16.42 -2.77
N GLY A 110 0.28 -16.94 -1.67
CA GLY A 110 0.77 -18.33 -1.57
C GLY A 110 -0.33 -19.37 -1.78
N MET A 111 -1.55 -19.07 -1.37
CA MET A 111 -2.68 -19.99 -1.47
C MET A 111 -3.46 -19.89 -2.80
N PHE A 112 -3.61 -18.66 -3.34
CA PHE A 112 -4.52 -18.39 -4.44
C PHE A 112 -3.82 -17.85 -5.70
N ASP A 113 -2.50 -17.74 -5.71
CA ASP A 113 -1.68 -17.28 -6.85
C ASP A 113 -2.15 -15.92 -7.41
N VAL A 114 -2.43 -14.96 -6.53
CA VAL A 114 -2.84 -13.61 -6.91
C VAL A 114 -1.63 -12.69 -7.07
N ALA A 115 -1.75 -11.66 -7.91
CA ALA A 115 -0.71 -10.64 -8.03
C ALA A 115 -0.58 -9.86 -6.72
N HIS A 116 0.65 -9.72 -6.20
CA HIS A 116 0.96 -9.17 -4.89
C HIS A 116 0.26 -7.84 -4.57
N GLY A 117 0.39 -6.82 -5.42
CA GLY A 117 -0.27 -5.54 -5.19
C GLY A 117 -1.80 -5.61 -5.26
N ALA A 118 -2.38 -6.56 -6.03
CA ALA A 118 -3.81 -6.78 -6.04
C ALA A 118 -4.30 -7.43 -4.73
N GLY A 119 -3.55 -8.38 -4.19
CA GLY A 119 -3.79 -8.94 -2.86
C GLY A 119 -3.72 -7.87 -1.77
N LEU A 120 -2.68 -7.02 -1.81
CA LEU A 120 -2.54 -5.90 -0.87
C LEU A 120 -3.72 -4.93 -0.91
N SER A 121 -4.17 -4.50 -2.10
CA SER A 121 -5.32 -3.60 -2.22
C SER A 121 -6.62 -4.22 -1.71
N ALA A 122 -6.80 -5.53 -1.91
CA ALA A 122 -8.00 -6.26 -1.48
C ALA A 122 -8.15 -6.35 0.04
N ILE A 123 -7.04 -6.43 0.79
CA ILE A 123 -7.07 -6.61 2.25
C ILE A 123 -6.87 -5.31 3.03
N TRP A 124 -6.20 -4.30 2.45
CA TRP A 124 -5.79 -3.10 3.17
C TRP A 124 -6.95 -2.36 3.85
N GLY A 125 -8.07 -2.18 3.16
CA GLY A 125 -9.23 -1.47 3.71
C GLY A 125 -9.81 -2.15 4.95
N SER A 126 -9.86 -3.48 4.96
CA SER A 126 -10.32 -4.28 6.11
C SER A 126 -9.35 -4.18 7.28
N TRP A 127 -8.04 -4.32 7.03
CA TRP A 127 -7.01 -4.11 8.02
C TRP A 127 -7.08 -2.70 8.62
N ALA A 128 -7.14 -1.67 7.77
CA ALA A 128 -7.16 -0.27 8.21
C ALA A 128 -8.35 0.02 9.15
N ARG A 129 -9.54 -0.52 8.84
CA ARG A 129 -10.71 -0.41 9.72
C ARG A 129 -10.55 -1.16 11.02
N TYR A 130 -9.90 -2.33 10.99
CA TYR A 130 -9.66 -3.14 12.19
C TYR A 130 -8.73 -2.43 13.18
N VAL A 131 -7.65 -1.82 12.70
CA VAL A 131 -6.66 -1.15 13.56
C VAL A 131 -6.94 0.33 13.82
N LEU A 132 -7.94 0.94 13.16
CA LEU A 132 -8.23 2.38 13.21
C LEU A 132 -8.32 2.91 14.64
N ASP A 133 -9.02 2.19 15.51
CA ASP A 133 -9.28 2.65 16.87
C ASP A 133 -8.05 2.56 17.79
N THR A 134 -6.96 1.87 17.37
CA THR A 134 -5.70 1.83 18.12
C THR A 134 -4.93 3.17 18.05
N ASN A 135 -5.06 3.90 16.93
CA ASN A 135 -4.45 5.21 16.75
C ASN A 135 -5.24 6.09 15.76
N VAL A 136 -6.46 6.46 16.14
CA VAL A 136 -7.37 7.27 15.30
C VAL A 136 -6.73 8.57 14.81
N ASN A 137 -5.85 9.20 15.60
CA ASN A 137 -5.20 10.44 15.19
C ASN A 137 -4.24 10.23 14.01
N ARG A 138 -3.60 9.07 13.89
CA ARG A 138 -2.74 8.74 12.75
C ARG A 138 -3.55 8.60 11.46
N PHE A 139 -4.74 8.01 11.54
CA PHE A 139 -5.67 7.92 10.41
C PHE A 139 -6.29 9.28 10.05
N VAL A 140 -6.50 10.17 11.02
CA VAL A 140 -6.88 11.57 10.75
C VAL A 140 -5.80 12.28 9.96
N MET A 141 -4.53 12.16 10.37
CA MET A 141 -3.40 12.74 9.63
C MET A 141 -3.30 12.16 8.21
N PHE A 142 -3.47 10.84 8.06
CA PHE A 142 -3.53 10.20 6.75
C PHE A 142 -4.64 10.81 5.86
N ALA A 143 -5.82 11.01 6.41
CA ALA A 143 -6.94 11.62 5.68
C ALA A 143 -6.64 13.07 5.27
N MET A 144 -5.99 13.85 6.13
CA MET A 144 -5.61 15.24 5.85
C MET A 144 -4.44 15.33 4.87
N ASP A 145 -3.32 14.74 5.26
CA ASP A 145 -2.02 15.03 4.65
C ASP A 145 -1.77 14.19 3.38
N ILE A 146 -2.32 12.98 3.33
CA ILE A 146 -2.15 12.07 2.18
C ILE A 146 -3.38 12.10 1.28
N MET A 147 -4.57 11.97 1.86
CA MET A 147 -5.78 11.92 1.06
C MET A 147 -6.35 13.31 0.72
N ASN A 148 -5.74 14.40 1.24
CA ASN A 148 -6.17 15.79 0.99
C ASN A 148 -7.68 15.96 1.23
N ILE A 149 -8.19 15.47 2.36
CA ILE A 149 -9.56 15.69 2.79
C ILE A 149 -9.58 16.93 3.68
N THR A 150 -10.42 17.91 3.32
CA THR A 150 -10.57 19.11 4.13
C THR A 150 -11.23 18.78 5.47
N PRO A 151 -10.71 19.24 6.61
CA PRO A 151 -11.35 19.04 7.90
C PRO A 151 -12.77 19.62 7.93
N ASP A 152 -13.70 18.86 8.51
CA ASP A 152 -15.07 19.28 8.78
C ASP A 152 -15.34 19.16 10.28
N ALA A 153 -15.72 20.26 10.91
CA ALA A 153 -16.01 20.29 12.33
C ALA A 153 -17.31 19.55 12.71
N CYS A 154 -18.12 19.18 11.75
CA CYS A 154 -19.40 18.47 11.96
C CYS A 154 -19.24 16.97 12.09
N ILE A 155 -18.06 16.39 11.79
CA ILE A 155 -17.83 14.95 11.87
C ILE A 155 -16.77 14.61 12.93
N THR A 156 -16.91 13.43 13.49
CA THR A 156 -15.95 12.92 14.48
C THR A 156 -14.61 12.57 13.84
N LYS A 157 -13.54 12.52 14.65
CA LYS A 157 -12.23 12.06 14.18
C LYS A 157 -12.29 10.66 13.53
N ARG A 158 -13.12 9.77 14.08
CA ARG A 158 -13.28 8.42 13.55
C ARG A 158 -13.96 8.42 12.17
N GLU A 159 -15.01 9.20 12.00
CA GLU A 159 -15.67 9.36 10.69
C GLU A 159 -14.72 9.96 9.66
N TYR A 160 -13.95 10.97 10.08
CA TYR A 160 -12.97 11.60 9.23
C TYR A 160 -11.86 10.61 8.77
N ALA A 161 -11.37 9.79 9.68
CA ALA A 161 -10.41 8.73 9.40
C ALA A 161 -10.99 7.68 8.41
N LEU A 162 -12.26 7.30 8.59
CA LEU A 162 -12.95 6.39 7.66
C LEU A 162 -13.11 6.98 6.25
N LEU A 163 -13.30 8.30 6.12
CA LEU A 163 -13.31 8.96 4.82
C LEU A 163 -11.95 8.82 4.12
N GLY A 164 -10.83 8.92 4.87
CA GLY A 164 -9.49 8.70 4.34
C GLY A 164 -9.33 7.28 3.78
N ILE A 165 -9.74 6.28 4.55
CA ILE A 165 -9.70 4.87 4.12
C ILE A 165 -10.53 4.67 2.84
N LYS A 166 -11.78 5.15 2.84
CA LYS A 166 -12.68 5.05 1.69
C LYS A 166 -12.10 5.73 0.43
N LYS A 167 -11.42 6.87 0.60
CA LYS A 167 -10.81 7.59 -0.53
C LYS A 167 -9.63 6.83 -1.12
N MET A 168 -8.84 6.13 -0.31
CA MET A 168 -7.76 5.26 -0.80
C MET A 168 -8.32 4.04 -1.53
N GLU A 169 -9.36 3.38 -1.00
CA GLU A 169 -10.03 2.28 -1.70
C GLU A 169 -10.59 2.73 -3.06
N ALA A 170 -11.23 3.91 -3.10
CA ALA A 170 -11.70 4.50 -4.36
C ALA A 170 -10.55 4.77 -5.35
N PHE A 171 -9.37 5.15 -4.85
CA PHE A 171 -8.19 5.28 -5.69
C PHE A 171 -7.75 3.91 -6.23
N PHE A 172 -7.65 2.87 -5.42
CA PHE A 172 -7.33 1.52 -5.89
C PHE A 172 -8.34 1.03 -6.95
N SER A 173 -9.64 1.19 -6.69
CA SER A 173 -10.69 0.87 -7.68
C SER A 173 -10.52 1.66 -8.98
N SER A 174 -10.06 2.92 -8.93
CA SER A 174 -9.80 3.75 -10.12
C SER A 174 -8.62 3.26 -10.97
N LEU A 175 -7.78 2.38 -10.42
CA LEU A 175 -6.70 1.67 -11.12
C LEU A 175 -7.12 0.24 -11.53
N ASN A 176 -8.41 -0.11 -11.43
CA ASN A 176 -8.95 -1.46 -11.60
C ASN A 176 -8.32 -2.49 -10.65
N MET A 177 -7.94 -2.05 -9.44
CA MET A 177 -7.44 -2.94 -8.40
C MET A 177 -8.58 -3.33 -7.44
N PRO A 178 -8.63 -4.60 -7.01
CA PRO A 178 -9.66 -5.10 -6.11
C PRO A 178 -9.56 -4.43 -4.72
N THR A 179 -10.69 -4.31 -4.04
CA THR A 179 -10.77 -3.78 -2.66
C THR A 179 -11.39 -4.78 -1.68
N SER A 180 -11.62 -6.01 -2.17
CA SER A 180 -12.09 -7.14 -1.36
C SER A 180 -11.62 -8.48 -1.97
N LEU A 181 -11.68 -9.57 -1.20
CA LEU A 181 -11.42 -10.92 -1.71
C LEU A 181 -12.44 -11.31 -2.79
N HIS A 182 -13.68 -10.85 -2.66
CA HIS A 182 -14.71 -11.07 -3.66
C HIS A 182 -14.34 -10.43 -5.02
N ASP A 183 -13.78 -9.21 -5.00
CA ASP A 183 -13.31 -8.53 -6.24
C ASP A 183 -12.13 -9.26 -6.89
N LEU A 184 -11.34 -10.01 -6.09
CA LEU A 184 -10.30 -10.91 -6.58
C LEU A 184 -10.85 -12.21 -7.17
N GLY A 185 -12.16 -12.47 -7.02
CA GLY A 185 -12.78 -13.74 -7.40
C GLY A 185 -12.47 -14.88 -6.42
N ILE A 186 -12.05 -14.55 -5.19
CA ILE A 186 -11.72 -15.52 -4.16
C ILE A 186 -12.91 -15.69 -3.23
N ASP A 187 -13.42 -16.93 -3.18
CA ASP A 187 -14.38 -17.38 -2.15
C ASP A 187 -13.63 -18.25 -1.14
N ALA A 188 -12.98 -17.59 -0.18
CA ALA A 188 -12.18 -18.27 0.82
C ALA A 188 -13.08 -18.98 1.85
N THR A 189 -12.89 -20.29 1.99
CA THR A 189 -13.57 -21.07 3.05
C THR A 189 -13.00 -20.70 4.43
N ASP A 190 -13.80 -20.94 5.49
CA ASP A 190 -13.32 -20.75 6.88
C ASP A 190 -12.04 -21.51 7.17
N ASN A 191 -11.89 -22.73 6.63
CA ASN A 191 -10.68 -23.52 6.77
C ASN A 191 -9.47 -22.87 6.10
N ALA A 192 -9.64 -22.28 4.91
CA ALA A 192 -8.59 -21.56 4.21
C ALA A 192 -8.15 -20.33 5.01
N ILE A 193 -9.12 -19.55 5.53
CA ILE A 193 -8.85 -18.37 6.37
C ILE A 193 -8.09 -18.78 7.64
N GLN A 194 -8.50 -19.84 8.33
CA GLN A 194 -7.83 -20.36 9.53
C GLN A 194 -6.39 -20.81 9.22
N LEU A 195 -6.19 -21.49 8.09
CA LEU A 195 -4.86 -21.94 7.68
C LEU A 195 -3.94 -20.76 7.39
N MET A 196 -4.39 -19.77 6.63
CA MET A 196 -3.64 -18.54 6.36
C MET A 196 -3.30 -17.80 7.66
N ALA A 197 -4.25 -17.66 8.58
CA ALA A 197 -4.01 -17.02 9.87
C ALA A 197 -2.97 -17.78 10.71
N ALA A 198 -3.04 -19.11 10.74
CA ALA A 198 -2.07 -19.94 11.46
C ALA A 198 -0.66 -19.83 10.87
N ASN A 199 -0.54 -19.83 9.54
CA ASN A 199 0.75 -19.67 8.86
C ASN A 199 1.32 -18.27 9.11
N CYS A 200 0.52 -17.21 8.91
CA CYS A 200 0.91 -15.82 9.09
C CYS A 200 1.46 -15.54 10.49
N THR A 201 0.91 -16.21 11.52
CA THR A 201 1.33 -16.07 12.92
C THR A 201 2.31 -17.16 13.38
N ASN A 202 2.77 -18.03 12.47
CA ASN A 202 3.57 -19.20 12.79
C ASN A 202 2.96 -20.01 13.97
N GLY A 203 1.69 -20.38 13.83
CA GLY A 203 0.95 -21.10 14.87
C GLY A 203 0.70 -20.30 16.15
N ASN A 204 0.43 -19.00 16.03
CA ASN A 204 0.27 -18.04 17.13
C ASN A 204 1.53 -17.77 17.96
N SER A 205 2.71 -18.06 17.42
CA SER A 205 3.98 -17.84 18.14
C SER A 205 4.44 -16.40 18.15
N HIS A 206 3.94 -15.57 17.21
CA HIS A 206 4.22 -14.13 17.16
C HIS A 206 3.03 -13.33 16.58
N PRO A 207 2.89 -12.07 16.99
CA PRO A 207 1.84 -11.20 16.47
C PRO A 207 2.16 -10.80 15.03
N VAL A 208 1.13 -10.37 14.32
CA VAL A 208 1.18 -9.75 13.01
C VAL A 208 0.93 -8.25 13.19
N GLY A 209 1.95 -7.42 12.90
CA GLY A 209 1.88 -5.97 13.06
C GLY A 209 2.25 -5.46 14.44
#